data_66d33f684057da9f9bb5713ade28d6d2
#
_entry.id   66d33f684057da9f9bb5713ade28d6d2
#
_cell.length_a   1.000
_cell.length_b   1.000
_cell.length_c   1.000
_cell.angle_alpha   90.00
_cell.angle_beta   90.00
_cell.angle_gamma   90.00
#
_symmetry.space_group_name_H-M   'P 1'
#
loop_
_entity.id
_entity.type
_entity.pdbx_description
1 polymer ?
#
loop_
_entity_poly.entity_id
_entity_poly.type
_entity_poly.pdbx_seq_one_letter_code
_entity_poly.pdbx_strand_id
1 'polypeptide(L)'
;MGEIIFKRTKGLTEKETHYCPGCTHGIAHRLVAEVLEEMNELDSSVCVSSVGCSVLSYEYFNIDAVEAAHGRAPAVATGIKRSISDKNTLVFTYQGDGDLASIGLGETMSAAVRGENITIIFMNNAIYGMTGGQMAPTTLEGQKTTTSPYGRDPKTAGLPIKMCEVLAQIPSAI
;
A
#
# COMPACT_ATOMS: atom_id res chain seq x y z
N MET A 1 33.35 21.63 9.42
CA MET A 1 31.95 21.16 9.58
C MET A 1 31.89 19.78 8.97
N GLY A 2 31.33 18.77 9.68
CA GLY A 2 31.17 17.41 9.12
C GLY A 2 30.12 17.40 8.01
N GLU A 3 30.27 16.50 7.07
CA GLU A 3 29.27 16.26 6.03
C GLU A 3 28.07 15.49 6.63
N ILE A 4 26.83 15.95 6.35
CA ILE A 4 25.61 15.22 6.75
C ILE A 4 25.42 14.06 5.79
N ILE A 5 25.69 12.84 6.25
CA ILE A 5 25.53 11.61 5.47
C ILE A 5 24.15 10.98 5.61
N PHE A 6 23.33 11.45 6.56
CA PHE A 6 21.94 11.02 6.77
C PHE A 6 21.16 12.14 7.47
N LYS A 7 19.95 12.38 6.97
CA LYS A 7 18.97 13.27 7.57
C LYS A 7 17.59 12.65 7.44
N ARG A 8 16.74 12.79 8.46
CA ARG A 8 15.34 12.39 8.38
C ARG A 8 14.62 13.22 7.31
N THR A 9 13.84 12.55 6.47
CA THR A 9 13.02 13.21 5.46
C THR A 9 11.94 14.08 6.08
N LYS A 10 11.62 15.21 5.44
CA LYS A 10 10.51 16.09 5.82
C LYS A 10 9.13 15.47 5.52
N GLY A 11 9.09 14.46 4.66
CA GLY A 11 7.88 13.72 4.32
C GLY A 11 7.36 12.81 5.43
N LEU A 12 8.06 12.71 6.57
CA LEU A 12 7.60 11.97 7.75
C LEU A 12 7.31 12.88 8.93
N THR A 13 6.18 12.65 9.61
CA THR A 13 5.86 13.26 10.90
C THR A 13 6.77 12.71 12.01
N GLU A 14 6.74 13.33 13.21
CA GLU A 14 7.50 12.84 14.36
C GLU A 14 6.82 11.69 15.11
N LYS A 15 5.61 11.29 14.67
CA LYS A 15 4.85 10.24 15.34
C LYS A 15 5.54 8.88 15.22
N GLU A 16 5.61 8.16 16.32
CA GLU A 16 6.09 6.78 16.35
C GLU A 16 5.06 5.88 15.64
N THR A 17 5.57 4.94 14.83
CA THR A 17 4.71 4.02 14.09
C THR A 17 4.25 2.87 14.96
N HIS A 18 3.04 2.37 14.71
CA HIS A 18 2.44 1.20 15.39
C HIS A 18 2.85 -0.15 14.78
N TYR A 19 3.65 -0.14 13.72
CA TYR A 19 3.95 -1.36 12.97
C TYR A 19 4.77 -2.37 13.77
N CYS A 20 4.47 -3.65 13.55
CA CYS A 20 5.20 -4.74 14.19
C CYS A 20 6.67 -4.73 13.76
N PRO A 21 7.61 -5.07 14.67
CA PRO A 21 9.01 -5.25 14.30
C PRO A 21 9.18 -6.25 13.14
N GLY A 22 9.93 -5.86 12.12
CA GLY A 22 10.22 -6.72 10.96
C GLY A 22 9.13 -6.80 9.89
N CYS A 23 7.96 -6.14 10.05
CA CYS A 23 6.92 -6.14 9.02
C CYS A 23 7.21 -5.22 7.83
N THR A 24 8.31 -4.52 7.86
CA THR A 24 8.85 -3.62 6.80
C THR A 24 8.04 -2.36 6.49
N HIS A 25 6.83 -2.17 7.02
CA HIS A 25 6.05 -0.95 6.80
C HIS A 25 6.84 0.33 7.13
N GLY A 26 7.55 0.37 8.27
CA GLY A 26 8.36 1.53 8.65
C GLY A 26 9.48 1.85 7.65
N ILE A 27 10.07 0.82 7.04
CA ILE A 27 11.08 0.98 5.97
C ILE A 27 10.42 1.55 4.72
N ALA A 28 9.29 0.99 4.29
CA ALA A 28 8.55 1.46 3.12
C ALA A 28 8.06 2.89 3.28
N HIS A 29 7.53 3.27 4.46
CA HIS A 29 7.15 4.65 4.76
C HIS A 29 8.31 5.62 4.56
N ARG A 30 9.47 5.27 5.10
CA ARG A 30 10.67 6.10 4.96
C ARG A 30 11.06 6.25 3.49
N LEU A 31 11.11 5.15 2.74
CA LEU A 31 11.50 5.18 1.32
C LEU A 31 10.53 6.00 0.48
N VAL A 32 9.22 5.84 0.68
CA VAL A 32 8.20 6.63 -0.03
C VAL A 32 8.36 8.12 0.29
N ALA A 33 8.53 8.47 1.57
CA ALA A 33 8.68 9.86 1.99
C ALA A 33 9.98 10.49 1.46
N GLU A 34 11.09 9.75 1.43
CA GLU A 34 12.36 10.19 0.84
C GLU A 34 12.21 10.46 -0.66
N VAL A 35 11.57 9.54 -1.40
CA VAL A 35 11.33 9.71 -2.84
C VAL A 35 10.45 10.92 -3.12
N LEU A 36 9.38 11.13 -2.35
CA LEU A 36 8.51 12.30 -2.50
C LEU A 36 9.28 13.62 -2.23
N GLU A 37 10.17 13.65 -1.22
CA GLU A 37 11.02 14.81 -0.94
C GLU A 37 12.02 15.05 -2.08
N GLU A 38 12.68 14.01 -2.59
CA GLU A 38 13.62 14.09 -3.72
C GLU A 38 12.96 14.58 -5.01
N MET A 39 11.70 14.18 -5.24
CA MET A 39 10.90 14.63 -6.38
C MET A 39 10.32 16.04 -6.19
N ASN A 40 10.41 16.64 -5.01
CA ASN A 40 9.75 17.88 -4.60
C ASN A 40 8.21 17.79 -4.69
N GLU A 41 7.64 16.63 -4.35
CA GLU A 41 6.21 16.34 -4.46
C GLU A 41 5.50 16.29 -3.09
N LEU A 42 6.13 16.70 -1.98
CA LEU A 42 5.51 16.66 -0.67
C LEU A 42 4.24 17.50 -0.58
N ASP A 43 4.25 18.71 -1.17
CA ASP A 43 3.11 19.64 -1.16
C ASP A 43 2.12 19.41 -2.30
N SER A 44 2.41 18.49 -3.22
CA SER A 44 1.62 18.20 -4.43
C SER A 44 1.24 16.72 -4.54
N SER A 45 1.29 15.98 -3.45
CA SER A 45 0.90 14.58 -3.41
C SER A 45 -0.26 14.29 -2.47
N VAL A 46 -1.09 13.31 -2.84
CA VAL A 46 -2.20 12.83 -2.02
C VAL A 46 -2.08 11.32 -1.85
N CYS A 47 -1.98 10.89 -0.59
CA CYS A 47 -2.00 9.48 -0.22
C CYS A 47 -3.43 9.02 0.07
N VAL A 48 -3.88 7.94 -0.56
CA VAL A 48 -5.14 7.28 -0.22
C VAL A 48 -4.83 6.00 0.54
N SER A 49 -5.07 6.03 1.84
CA SER A 49 -4.82 4.93 2.76
C SER A 49 -6.07 4.08 2.94
N SER A 50 -5.95 2.78 2.73
CA SER A 50 -7.08 1.85 2.92
C SER A 50 -7.02 1.14 4.27
N VAL A 51 -8.17 0.71 4.77
CA VAL A 51 -8.28 0.02 6.06
C VAL A 51 -7.38 -1.22 6.11
N GLY A 52 -6.74 -1.43 7.25
CA GLY A 52 -5.70 -2.40 7.56
C GLY A 52 -4.54 -1.71 8.25
N CYS A 53 -3.39 -2.35 8.39
CA CYS A 53 -2.20 -1.70 8.98
C CYS A 53 -1.78 -0.43 8.24
N SER A 54 -2.10 -0.32 6.96
CA SER A 54 -1.79 0.82 6.11
C SER A 54 -2.64 2.06 6.40
N VAL A 55 -3.81 1.94 7.04
CA VAL A 55 -4.73 3.07 7.20
C VAL A 55 -4.13 4.23 7.98
N LEU A 56 -3.34 3.92 9.03
CA LEU A 56 -2.71 4.96 9.85
C LEU A 56 -1.53 5.66 9.17
N SER A 57 -1.27 5.39 7.90
CA SER A 57 -0.20 6.08 7.16
C SER A 57 -0.39 7.60 7.12
N TYR A 58 -1.64 8.08 7.22
CA TYR A 58 -1.95 9.52 7.30
C TYR A 58 -1.36 10.20 8.54
N GLU A 59 -1.11 9.43 9.61
CA GLU A 59 -0.46 9.97 10.81
C GLU A 59 1.06 10.08 10.68
N TYR A 60 1.65 9.31 9.75
CA TYR A 60 3.10 9.17 9.61
C TYR A 60 3.66 9.92 8.41
N PHE A 61 2.91 10.06 7.32
CA PHE A 61 3.27 10.91 6.20
C PHE A 61 2.92 12.37 6.47
N ASN A 62 3.83 13.27 6.16
CA ASN A 62 3.61 14.72 6.21
C ASN A 62 3.23 15.24 4.82
N ILE A 63 2.13 14.73 4.30
CA ILE A 63 1.52 15.07 3.01
C ILE A 63 0.01 15.04 3.15
N ASP A 64 -0.73 15.48 2.15
CA ASP A 64 -2.18 15.31 2.14
C ASP A 64 -2.58 13.84 2.09
N ALA A 65 -3.56 13.46 2.91
CA ALA A 65 -4.01 12.10 3.01
C ALA A 65 -5.54 11.98 3.11
N VAL A 66 -6.07 10.90 2.56
CA VAL A 66 -7.48 10.53 2.62
C VAL A 66 -7.62 9.07 3.02
N GLU A 67 -8.46 8.77 3.99
CA GLU A 67 -8.81 7.38 4.32
C GLU A 67 -9.87 6.84 3.36
N ALA A 68 -9.69 5.60 2.96
CA ALA A 68 -10.68 4.85 2.18
C ALA A 68 -11.16 3.62 2.96
N ALA A 69 -12.42 3.24 2.74
CA ALA A 69 -12.91 1.97 3.25
C ALA A 69 -12.09 0.80 2.68
N HIS A 70 -12.07 -0.32 3.40
CA HIS A 70 -11.32 -1.52 3.03
C HIS A 70 -11.59 -1.95 1.58
N GLY A 71 -10.54 -2.09 0.79
CA GLY A 71 -10.59 -2.42 -0.63
C GLY A 71 -11.00 -1.29 -1.57
N ARG A 72 -11.19 -0.06 -1.10
CA ARG A 72 -11.73 1.04 -1.92
C ARG A 72 -10.72 2.12 -2.29
N ALA A 73 -9.46 1.99 -1.87
CA ALA A 73 -8.45 3.01 -2.15
C ALA A 73 -8.26 3.28 -3.65
N PRO A 74 -8.19 2.30 -4.56
CA PRO A 74 -8.07 2.59 -5.99
C PRO A 74 -9.26 3.37 -6.57
N ALA A 75 -10.48 3.09 -6.08
CA ALA A 75 -11.68 3.83 -6.51
C ALA A 75 -11.67 5.28 -6.01
N VAL A 76 -11.30 5.49 -4.73
CA VAL A 76 -11.17 6.84 -4.14
C VAL A 76 -10.06 7.62 -4.83
N ALA A 77 -8.89 7.01 -5.04
CA ALA A 77 -7.76 7.62 -5.74
C ALA A 77 -8.13 8.01 -7.18
N THR A 78 -8.86 7.15 -7.90
CA THR A 78 -9.41 7.45 -9.22
C THR A 78 -10.31 8.69 -9.17
N GLY A 79 -11.23 8.75 -8.21
CA GLY A 79 -12.13 9.90 -8.02
C GLY A 79 -11.36 11.20 -7.76
N ILE A 80 -10.40 11.17 -6.85
CA ILE A 80 -9.54 12.32 -6.54
C ILE A 80 -8.77 12.75 -7.79
N LYS A 81 -8.02 11.83 -8.43
CA LYS A 81 -7.18 12.14 -9.60
C LYS A 81 -7.98 12.74 -10.75
N ARG A 82 -9.20 12.28 -10.97
CA ARG A 82 -10.08 12.82 -12.02
C ARG A 82 -10.68 14.16 -11.67
N SER A 83 -10.95 14.44 -10.39
CA SER A 83 -11.62 15.64 -9.91
C SER A 83 -10.67 16.80 -9.61
N ILE A 84 -9.41 16.52 -9.27
CA ILE A 84 -8.42 17.53 -8.92
C ILE A 84 -8.09 18.43 -10.13
N SER A 85 -7.97 19.73 -9.89
CA SER A 85 -7.72 20.73 -10.96
C SER A 85 -6.30 20.63 -11.51
N ASP A 86 -5.30 20.52 -10.64
CA ASP A 86 -3.92 20.31 -11.06
C ASP A 86 -3.68 18.83 -11.40
N LYS A 87 -3.57 18.57 -12.69
CA LYS A 87 -3.36 17.19 -13.19
C LYS A 87 -1.96 16.64 -12.93
N ASN A 88 -1.02 17.48 -12.49
CA ASN A 88 0.32 17.03 -12.09
C ASN A 88 0.34 16.48 -10.66
N THR A 89 -0.64 16.82 -9.81
CA THR A 89 -0.74 16.25 -8.45
C THR A 89 -0.56 14.74 -8.47
N LEU A 90 0.41 14.26 -7.71
CA LEU A 90 0.67 12.83 -7.55
C LEU A 90 -0.39 12.22 -6.62
N VAL A 91 -1.18 11.29 -7.11
CA VAL A 91 -2.14 10.53 -6.30
C VAL A 91 -1.68 9.09 -6.22
N PHE A 92 -1.51 8.60 -5.01
CA PHE A 92 -1.12 7.20 -4.81
C PHE A 92 -1.93 6.53 -3.70
N THR A 93 -2.06 5.21 -3.79
CA THR A 93 -2.65 4.41 -2.72
C THR A 93 -1.57 3.73 -1.89
N TYR A 94 -1.82 3.54 -0.60
CA TYR A 94 -0.97 2.78 0.30
C TYR A 94 -1.79 1.64 0.90
N GLN A 95 -1.57 0.40 0.42
CA GLN A 95 -2.47 -0.72 0.66
C GLN A 95 -1.73 -1.98 1.08
N GLY A 96 -2.28 -2.69 2.07
CA GLY A 96 -1.84 -4.02 2.43
C GLY A 96 -2.32 -5.08 1.43
N ASP A 97 -1.73 -6.26 1.49
CA ASP A 97 -2.04 -7.40 0.63
C ASP A 97 -3.45 -7.96 0.86
N GLY A 98 -3.87 -8.04 2.11
CA GLY A 98 -5.24 -8.44 2.44
C GLY A 98 -6.30 -7.43 1.96
N ASP A 99 -5.93 -6.18 1.83
CA ASP A 99 -6.77 -5.14 1.25
C ASP A 99 -6.81 -5.24 -0.29
N LEU A 100 -5.66 -5.09 -0.93
CA LEU A 100 -5.55 -4.99 -2.38
C LEU A 100 -5.87 -6.31 -3.09
N ALA A 101 -5.33 -7.43 -2.61
CA ALA A 101 -5.43 -8.73 -3.25
C ALA A 101 -6.65 -9.56 -2.80
N SER A 102 -7.49 -9.01 -1.93
CA SER A 102 -8.71 -9.64 -1.44
C SER A 102 -9.93 -8.77 -1.75
N ILE A 103 -10.42 -8.02 -0.76
CA ILE A 103 -11.65 -7.23 -0.91
C ILE A 103 -11.52 -6.13 -1.97
N GLY A 104 -10.33 -5.61 -2.21
CA GLY A 104 -10.02 -4.58 -3.20
C GLY A 104 -9.61 -5.08 -4.58
N LEU A 105 -9.65 -6.40 -4.81
CA LEU A 105 -9.19 -6.97 -6.08
C LEU A 105 -9.93 -6.39 -7.28
N GLY A 106 -11.25 -6.28 -7.21
CA GLY A 106 -12.08 -5.74 -8.28
C GLY A 106 -11.77 -4.29 -8.62
N GLU A 107 -11.59 -3.45 -7.60
CA GLU A 107 -11.24 -2.04 -7.74
C GLU A 107 -9.84 -1.85 -8.32
N THR A 108 -8.88 -2.64 -7.85
CA THR A 108 -7.50 -2.63 -8.35
C THR A 108 -7.44 -3.02 -9.82
N MET A 109 -8.09 -4.13 -10.19
CA MET A 109 -8.18 -4.58 -11.58
C MET A 109 -8.88 -3.54 -12.47
N SER A 110 -9.97 -2.96 -11.98
CA SER A 110 -10.73 -1.94 -12.71
C SER A 110 -9.93 -0.65 -12.94
N ALA A 111 -9.15 -0.22 -11.96
CA ALA A 111 -8.27 0.94 -12.09
C ALA A 111 -7.16 0.65 -13.11
N ALA A 112 -6.53 -0.52 -13.02
CA ALA A 112 -5.49 -0.95 -13.96
C ALA A 112 -6.01 -1.05 -15.41
N VAL A 113 -7.16 -1.69 -15.63
CA VAL A 113 -7.77 -1.82 -16.98
C VAL A 113 -8.10 -0.45 -17.57
N ARG A 114 -8.50 0.53 -16.77
CA ARG A 114 -8.76 1.89 -17.26
C ARG A 114 -7.50 2.74 -17.44
N GLY A 115 -6.32 2.23 -17.05
CA GLY A 115 -5.07 3.01 -17.10
C GLY A 115 -5.16 4.28 -16.25
N GLU A 116 -5.73 4.19 -15.04
CA GLU A 116 -5.87 5.35 -14.17
C GLU A 116 -4.49 5.89 -13.79
N ASN A 117 -4.31 7.20 -13.90
CA ASN A 117 -3.03 7.86 -13.57
C ASN A 117 -2.86 7.98 -12.05
N ILE A 118 -2.71 6.85 -11.39
CA ILE A 118 -2.46 6.69 -9.96
C ILE A 118 -1.30 5.71 -9.76
N THR A 119 -0.57 5.84 -8.66
CA THR A 119 0.45 4.87 -8.24
C THR A 119 -0.10 4.02 -7.10
N ILE A 120 0.13 2.73 -7.12
CA ILE A 120 -0.29 1.82 -6.05
C ILE A 120 0.94 1.31 -5.30
N ILE A 121 1.07 1.69 -4.03
CA ILE A 121 2.10 1.15 -3.13
C ILE A 121 1.51 -0.10 -2.46
N PHE A 122 2.04 -1.25 -2.83
CA PHE A 122 1.56 -2.55 -2.40
C PHE A 122 2.43 -3.14 -1.27
N MET A 123 1.91 -3.10 -0.06
CA MET A 123 2.56 -3.65 1.14
C MET A 123 2.20 -5.13 1.29
N ASN A 124 3.02 -6.00 0.71
CA ASN A 124 2.81 -7.45 0.75
C ASN A 124 3.61 -8.10 1.88
N ASN A 125 2.99 -8.26 3.03
CA ASN A 125 3.55 -8.99 4.18
C ASN A 125 2.96 -10.40 4.38
N ALA A 126 2.14 -10.86 3.44
CA ALA A 126 1.54 -12.20 3.38
C ALA A 126 0.61 -12.56 4.56
N ILE A 127 -0.03 -11.55 5.19
CA ILE A 127 -0.88 -11.76 6.37
C ILE A 127 -1.87 -10.61 6.60
N TYR A 128 -3.05 -10.89 7.17
CA TYR A 128 -3.91 -9.87 7.76
C TYR A 128 -3.37 -9.49 9.15
N GLY A 129 -2.47 -8.50 9.21
CA GLY A 129 -1.78 -8.13 10.45
C GLY A 129 -2.69 -7.51 11.50
N MET A 130 -3.46 -6.46 11.12
CA MET A 130 -4.29 -5.67 12.03
C MET A 130 -5.33 -6.50 12.78
N THR A 131 -5.89 -7.53 12.15
CA THR A 131 -6.96 -8.36 12.72
C THR A 131 -6.46 -9.56 13.51
N GLY A 132 -5.16 -9.77 13.62
CA GLY A 132 -4.57 -10.82 14.46
C GLY A 132 -3.88 -11.95 13.70
N GLY A 133 -3.43 -11.69 12.48
CA GLY A 133 -2.51 -12.58 11.76
C GLY A 133 -3.17 -13.72 11.01
N GLN A 134 -4.34 -13.50 10.42
CA GLN A 134 -5.03 -14.48 9.58
C GLN A 134 -4.35 -14.63 8.23
N MET A 135 -4.63 -15.75 7.58
CA MET A 135 -4.16 -16.06 6.24
C MET A 135 -4.73 -15.04 5.23
N ALA A 136 -3.86 -14.40 4.46
CA ALA A 136 -4.20 -13.53 3.35
C ALA A 136 -4.14 -14.29 2.01
N PRO A 137 -4.68 -13.75 0.91
CA PRO A 137 -4.54 -14.36 -0.41
C PRO A 137 -3.09 -14.58 -0.85
N THR A 138 -2.19 -13.75 -0.35
CA THR A 138 -0.74 -13.75 -0.64
C THR A 138 0.09 -14.62 0.30
N THR A 139 -0.49 -15.15 1.38
CA THR A 139 0.20 -16.04 2.32
C THR A 139 0.87 -17.20 1.59
N LEU A 140 2.15 -17.41 1.86
CA LEU A 140 2.96 -18.41 1.16
C LEU A 140 2.54 -19.83 1.50
N GLU A 141 2.81 -20.76 0.59
CA GLU A 141 2.63 -22.19 0.83
C GLU A 141 3.43 -22.63 2.07
N GLY A 142 2.82 -23.39 2.95
CA GLY A 142 3.41 -23.84 4.20
C GLY A 142 3.54 -22.75 5.28
N GLN A 143 3.27 -21.48 4.98
CA GLN A 143 3.33 -20.40 5.98
C GLN A 143 2.23 -20.58 7.03
N LYS A 144 2.63 -20.57 8.30
CA LYS A 144 1.71 -20.64 9.44
C LYS A 144 1.12 -19.25 9.74
N THR A 145 -0.19 -19.25 9.98
CA THR A 145 -0.95 -18.07 10.39
C THR A 145 -1.96 -18.47 11.46
N THR A 146 -2.67 -17.52 12.06
CA THR A 146 -3.70 -17.84 13.07
C THR A 146 -4.84 -18.69 12.51
N THR A 147 -5.14 -18.61 11.22
CA THR A 147 -6.17 -19.42 10.54
C THR A 147 -5.59 -20.58 9.72
N SER A 148 -4.26 -20.71 9.65
CA SER A 148 -3.56 -21.85 9.06
C SER A 148 -2.43 -22.33 9.99
N PRO A 149 -2.75 -22.87 11.17
CA PRO A 149 -1.76 -23.19 12.21
C PRO A 149 -0.76 -24.29 11.79
N TYR A 150 -1.15 -25.13 10.85
CA TYR A 150 -0.28 -26.19 10.30
C TYR A 150 0.43 -25.76 8.99
N GLY A 151 0.20 -24.53 8.55
CA GLY A 151 0.68 -23.99 7.28
C GLY A 151 -0.42 -23.92 6.22
N ARG A 152 -0.26 -23.00 5.23
CA ARG A 152 -1.17 -22.95 4.09
C ARG A 152 -1.00 -24.23 3.25
N ASP A 153 -2.08 -24.98 3.11
CA ASP A 153 -2.13 -26.17 2.24
C ASP A 153 -2.82 -25.80 0.92
N PRO A 154 -2.12 -25.89 -0.23
CA PRO A 154 -2.68 -25.61 -1.54
C PRO A 154 -3.93 -26.42 -1.90
N LYS A 155 -4.09 -27.61 -1.33
CA LYS A 155 -5.26 -28.47 -1.58
C LYS A 155 -6.55 -27.92 -0.98
N THR A 156 -6.44 -27.16 0.12
CA THR A 156 -7.61 -26.61 0.83
C THR A 156 -7.76 -25.10 0.66
N ALA A 157 -6.64 -24.37 0.56
CA ALA A 157 -6.61 -22.91 0.53
C ALA A 157 -6.10 -22.35 -0.80
N GLY A 158 -5.79 -23.19 -1.78
CA GLY A 158 -5.20 -22.76 -3.05
C GLY A 158 -3.79 -22.18 -2.92
N LEU A 159 -3.20 -21.83 -4.03
CA LEU A 159 -1.89 -21.17 -4.10
C LEU A 159 -1.98 -19.67 -3.80
N PRO A 160 -0.89 -19.04 -3.33
CA PRO A 160 -0.84 -17.59 -3.14
C PRO A 160 -1.03 -16.84 -4.47
N ILE A 161 -1.80 -15.76 -4.41
CA ILE A 161 -1.97 -14.88 -5.57
C ILE A 161 -0.70 -14.05 -5.80
N LYS A 162 -0.29 -13.96 -7.05
CA LYS A 162 0.86 -13.18 -7.50
C LYS A 162 0.37 -11.90 -8.18
N MET A 163 0.03 -10.88 -7.36
CA MET A 163 -0.65 -9.67 -7.86
C MET A 163 0.16 -8.91 -8.89
N CYS A 164 1.48 -8.80 -8.74
CA CYS A 164 2.31 -8.09 -9.71
C CYS A 164 2.26 -8.78 -11.08
N GLU A 165 2.35 -10.11 -11.10
CA GLU A 165 2.27 -10.89 -12.34
C GLU A 165 0.88 -10.82 -12.98
N VAL A 166 -0.18 -10.79 -12.16
CA VAL A 166 -1.56 -10.62 -12.65
C VAL A 166 -1.74 -9.24 -13.28
N LEU A 167 -1.32 -8.18 -12.60
CA LEU A 167 -1.44 -6.81 -13.10
C LEU A 167 -0.55 -6.57 -14.33
N ALA A 168 0.62 -7.18 -14.40
CA ALA A 168 1.51 -7.10 -15.57
C ALA A 168 0.91 -7.67 -16.86
N GLN A 169 -0.19 -8.44 -16.79
CA GLN A 169 -0.91 -8.90 -17.98
C GLN A 169 -1.90 -7.85 -18.51
N ILE A 170 -2.10 -6.75 -17.81
CA ILE A 170 -3.02 -5.68 -18.22
C ILE A 170 -2.22 -4.65 -19.02
N PRO A 171 -2.49 -4.44 -20.33
CA PRO A 171 -1.66 -3.57 -21.16
C PRO A 171 -1.62 -2.09 -20.71
N SER A 172 -2.61 -1.65 -19.95
CA SER A 172 -2.72 -0.28 -19.42
C SER A 172 -2.13 -0.11 -18.02
N ALA A 173 -1.70 -1.20 -17.36
CA ALA A 173 -0.94 -1.15 -16.12
C ALA A 173 0.55 -1.05 -16.43
N ILE A 174 1.20 0.00 -15.93
CA ILE A 174 2.62 0.29 -16.17
C ILE A 174 3.38 0.20 -14.85
#